data_cf7140629cbc468f8f60aea113dfe9bc
#
_entry.id   cf7140629cbc468f8f60aea113dfe9bc
#
_cell.length_a   1.000
_cell.length_b   1.000
_cell.length_c   1.000
_cell.angle_alpha   90.00
_cell.angle_beta   90.00
_cell.angle_gamma   90.00
#
_symmetry.space_group_name_H-M   'P 1'
#
loop_
_entity.id
_entity.type
_entity.pdbx_description
1 polymer ?
#
loop_
_entity_poly.entity_id
_entity_poly.type
_entity_poly.pdbx_seq_one_letter_code
_entity_poly.pdbx_strand_id
1 'polypeptide(L)'
;MKNKLLKNILSLVVLIIVLFTTYEILKLNILPNKYLIPIIIGEIILYVLGLLLYNLKKKVFVLIGIILYLISIIGNIFGYYYLNKTNKYISKNLEYKTYKVTTKYYVLANKNDSTNDIKAINEEKKVEYYKYSRSINKALKALGDYNYEASDTASKSIEYVNNENGYFLIASANYDYLMDSTNLYSRDNYKIIKEFEVSENIKRNDKIKDTFNIYINGLDFTGIMRDYNLIATINLKTKKVILTSIPRDYYIDVPAYNMKDTLMCLGSLDSEISKEALEKLFNTKIDYTINLNTNSLVNVVDTLGGIEFCSDLEFTTTHALVTDTYNDSVGKKLHVTKGCKNYNGTEILAIARERMALPGRDRYRQKNCRQILITIAKKIASISSLTNYNEILNSFDGLYTTDMNDKVVKNIIKKIIEDPNFEIIEQSVDGTDGIGVGHLGTSEAWIMTPSMDTVNAASSKINNLLNEK
;
A
#
# COMPACT_ATOMS: atom_id res chain seq x y z
N MET A 1 -42.37 38.72 -27.59
CA MET A 1 -41.47 37.76 -28.24
C MET A 1 -40.13 37.61 -27.54
N LYS A 2 -39.34 38.67 -27.30
CA LYS A 2 -38.01 38.64 -26.64
C LYS A 2 -37.97 37.83 -25.32
N ASN A 3 -38.91 38.04 -24.38
CA ASN A 3 -38.92 37.34 -23.10
C ASN A 3 -39.22 35.83 -23.21
N LYS A 4 -39.97 35.37 -24.22
CA LYS A 4 -40.26 33.96 -24.41
C LYS A 4 -39.04 33.25 -25.02
N LEU A 5 -38.35 33.92 -25.95
CA LEU A 5 -37.10 33.40 -26.54
C LEU A 5 -36.02 33.25 -25.47
N LEU A 6 -35.81 34.26 -24.62
CA LEU A 6 -34.82 34.21 -23.53
C LEU A 6 -35.12 33.08 -22.55
N LYS A 7 -36.42 32.88 -22.20
CA LYS A 7 -36.85 31.78 -21.33
C LYS A 7 -36.51 30.39 -21.92
N ASN A 8 -36.78 30.19 -23.21
CA ASN A 8 -36.48 28.94 -23.89
C ASN A 8 -34.97 28.68 -23.98
N ILE A 9 -34.18 29.72 -24.25
CA ILE A 9 -32.72 29.63 -24.27
C ILE A 9 -32.18 29.20 -22.91
N LEU A 10 -32.61 29.80 -21.81
CA LEU A 10 -32.17 29.45 -20.47
C LEU A 10 -32.51 27.98 -20.13
N SER A 11 -33.76 27.57 -20.40
CA SER A 11 -34.18 26.17 -20.17
C SER A 11 -33.35 25.19 -21.00
N LEU A 12 -33.01 25.53 -22.24
CA LEU A 12 -32.15 24.71 -23.09
C LEU A 12 -30.74 24.61 -22.55
N VAL A 13 -30.17 25.71 -22.07
CA VAL A 13 -28.81 25.72 -21.45
C VAL A 13 -28.80 24.85 -20.20
N VAL A 14 -29.79 24.92 -19.33
CA VAL A 14 -29.91 24.06 -18.15
C VAL A 14 -29.98 22.59 -18.57
N LEU A 15 -30.80 22.26 -19.57
CA LEU A 15 -30.91 20.88 -20.08
C LEU A 15 -29.55 20.36 -20.58
N ILE A 16 -28.82 21.16 -21.35
CA ILE A 16 -27.50 20.77 -21.88
C ILE A 16 -26.51 20.51 -20.72
N ILE A 17 -26.49 21.37 -19.68
CA ILE A 17 -25.63 21.19 -18.52
C ILE A 17 -25.98 19.88 -17.79
N VAL A 18 -27.27 19.64 -17.51
CA VAL A 18 -27.71 18.43 -16.82
C VAL A 18 -27.36 17.18 -17.62
N LEU A 19 -27.66 17.15 -18.91
CA LEU A 19 -27.34 16.01 -19.78
C LEU A 19 -25.82 15.75 -19.86
N PHE A 20 -25.02 16.79 -20.02
CA PHE A 20 -23.56 16.67 -20.09
C PHE A 20 -22.98 16.14 -18.78
N THR A 21 -23.37 16.72 -17.64
CA THR A 21 -22.86 16.30 -16.34
C THR A 21 -23.30 14.88 -15.96
N THR A 22 -24.56 14.54 -16.25
CA THR A 22 -25.08 13.17 -16.08
C THR A 22 -24.30 12.17 -16.92
N TYR A 23 -24.03 12.49 -18.20
CA TYR A 23 -23.21 11.64 -19.07
C TYR A 23 -21.81 11.43 -18.51
N GLU A 24 -21.13 12.50 -18.07
CA GLU A 24 -19.80 12.40 -17.47
C GLU A 24 -19.82 11.60 -16.14
N ILE A 25 -20.84 11.74 -15.32
CA ILE A 25 -21.02 10.95 -14.09
C ILE A 25 -21.19 9.45 -14.42
N LEU A 26 -22.00 9.13 -15.43
CA LEU A 26 -22.16 7.74 -15.90
C LEU A 26 -20.85 7.14 -16.38
N LYS A 27 -20.06 7.91 -17.14
CA LYS A 27 -18.78 7.50 -17.68
C LYS A 27 -17.75 7.19 -16.59
N LEU A 28 -17.75 7.92 -15.46
CA LEU A 28 -16.85 7.68 -14.34
C LEU A 28 -17.05 6.30 -13.69
N ASN A 29 -18.26 5.76 -13.74
CA ASN A 29 -18.66 4.43 -13.23
C ASN A 29 -18.22 4.14 -11.76
N ILE A 30 -18.21 5.15 -10.91
CA ILE A 30 -17.86 5.04 -9.49
C ILE A 30 -19.11 4.93 -8.62
N LEU A 31 -20.18 5.63 -9.03
CA LEU A 31 -21.40 5.72 -8.24
C LEU A 31 -22.28 4.48 -8.46
N PRO A 32 -22.74 3.80 -7.39
CA PRO A 32 -23.70 2.68 -7.49
C PRO A 32 -25.06 3.12 -8.05
N ASN A 33 -25.71 2.20 -8.75
CA ASN A 33 -27.02 2.46 -9.37
C ASN A 33 -28.11 2.88 -8.35
N LYS A 34 -28.04 2.39 -7.10
CA LYS A 34 -28.99 2.75 -6.04
C LYS A 34 -28.97 4.25 -5.70
N TYR A 35 -27.85 4.96 -5.93
CA TYR A 35 -27.75 6.41 -5.79
C TYR A 35 -27.91 7.12 -7.14
N LEU A 36 -27.35 6.55 -8.19
CA LEU A 36 -27.36 7.13 -9.53
C LEU A 36 -28.77 7.27 -10.08
N ILE A 37 -29.61 6.24 -9.97
CA ILE A 37 -30.99 6.26 -10.48
C ILE A 37 -31.85 7.34 -9.76
N PRO A 38 -31.90 7.42 -8.41
CA PRO A 38 -32.60 8.49 -7.73
C PRO A 38 -32.10 9.90 -8.08
N ILE A 39 -30.78 10.07 -8.26
CA ILE A 39 -30.20 11.36 -8.68
C ILE A 39 -30.72 11.75 -10.07
N ILE A 40 -30.66 10.84 -11.04
CA ILE A 40 -31.15 11.10 -12.40
C ILE A 40 -32.66 11.41 -12.39
N ILE A 41 -33.47 10.66 -11.64
CA ILE A 41 -34.91 10.91 -11.52
C ILE A 41 -35.13 12.25 -10.85
N GLY A 42 -34.41 12.59 -9.77
CA GLY A 42 -34.48 13.88 -9.09
C GLY A 42 -34.14 15.04 -10.01
N GLU A 43 -33.09 14.91 -10.83
CA GLU A 43 -32.74 15.92 -11.83
C GLU A 43 -33.82 16.12 -12.91
N ILE A 44 -34.41 15.03 -13.39
CA ILE A 44 -35.54 15.12 -14.33
C ILE A 44 -36.71 15.84 -13.70
N ILE A 45 -37.05 15.52 -12.46
CA ILE A 45 -38.15 16.17 -11.72
C ILE A 45 -37.84 17.67 -11.52
N LEU A 46 -36.63 18.02 -11.07
CA LEU A 46 -36.23 19.43 -10.87
C LEU A 46 -36.29 20.22 -12.17
N TYR A 47 -35.80 19.62 -13.25
CA TYR A 47 -35.86 20.24 -14.59
C TYR A 47 -37.29 20.46 -15.07
N VAL A 48 -38.16 19.44 -15.00
CA VAL A 48 -39.54 19.51 -15.47
C VAL A 48 -40.35 20.51 -14.61
N LEU A 49 -40.25 20.45 -13.28
CA LEU A 49 -40.91 21.42 -12.38
C LEU A 49 -40.38 22.83 -12.63
N GLY A 50 -39.06 22.98 -12.77
CA GLY A 50 -38.44 24.25 -13.13
C GLY A 50 -39.02 24.82 -14.43
N LEU A 51 -39.10 23.99 -15.48
CA LEU A 51 -39.65 24.35 -16.78
C LEU A 51 -41.14 24.80 -16.70
N LEU A 52 -41.96 24.03 -15.98
CA LEU A 52 -43.36 24.34 -15.79
C LEU A 52 -43.58 25.68 -15.04
N LEU A 53 -42.90 25.82 -13.89
CA LEU A 53 -43.03 27.02 -13.04
C LEU A 53 -42.43 28.27 -13.71
N TYR A 54 -41.31 28.14 -14.37
CA TYR A 54 -40.64 29.23 -15.09
C TYR A 54 -41.49 29.81 -16.21
N ASN A 55 -42.38 29.02 -16.82
CA ASN A 55 -43.25 29.45 -17.91
C ASN A 55 -44.60 30.04 -17.44
N LEU A 56 -44.90 30.00 -16.14
CA LEU A 56 -46.11 30.61 -15.59
C LEU A 56 -46.07 32.15 -15.66
N LYS A 57 -47.25 32.79 -15.57
CA LYS A 57 -47.39 34.27 -15.64
C LYS A 57 -47.05 34.96 -14.31
N LYS A 58 -47.29 34.32 -13.17
CA LYS A 58 -47.06 34.92 -11.84
C LYS A 58 -45.58 34.95 -11.51
N LYS A 59 -45.06 36.13 -11.16
CA LYS A 59 -43.61 36.35 -10.87
C LYS A 59 -43.06 35.41 -9.81
N VAL A 60 -43.83 35.06 -8.78
CA VAL A 60 -43.45 34.16 -7.70
C VAL A 60 -43.10 32.75 -8.25
N PHE A 61 -43.94 32.19 -9.14
CA PHE A 61 -43.67 30.87 -9.73
C PHE A 61 -42.46 30.90 -10.67
N VAL A 62 -42.29 31.99 -11.41
CA VAL A 62 -41.09 32.18 -12.23
C VAL A 62 -39.83 32.19 -11.37
N LEU A 63 -39.83 32.86 -10.24
CA LEU A 63 -38.74 32.90 -9.31
C LEU A 63 -38.41 31.48 -8.75
N ILE A 64 -39.46 30.75 -8.34
CA ILE A 64 -39.28 29.36 -7.87
C ILE A 64 -38.66 28.48 -8.97
N GLY A 65 -39.13 28.60 -10.23
CA GLY A 65 -38.57 27.87 -11.34
C GLY A 65 -37.07 28.17 -11.60
N ILE A 66 -36.67 29.43 -11.45
CA ILE A 66 -35.26 29.84 -11.51
C ILE A 66 -34.44 29.21 -10.36
N ILE A 67 -34.98 29.22 -9.15
CA ILE A 67 -34.33 28.62 -7.98
C ILE A 67 -34.10 27.10 -8.20
N LEU A 68 -35.11 26.40 -8.72
CA LEU A 68 -34.97 24.96 -9.04
C LEU A 68 -33.88 24.72 -10.08
N TYR A 69 -33.78 25.54 -11.12
CA TYR A 69 -32.71 25.46 -12.10
C TYR A 69 -31.34 25.72 -11.49
N LEU A 70 -31.22 26.71 -10.59
CA LEU A 70 -29.98 27.00 -9.87
C LEU A 70 -29.55 25.80 -8.97
N ILE A 71 -30.49 25.20 -8.26
CA ILE A 71 -30.23 24.01 -7.42
C ILE A 71 -29.73 22.88 -8.28
N SER A 72 -30.38 22.60 -9.43
CA SER A 72 -29.95 21.57 -10.35
C SER A 72 -28.52 21.83 -10.90
N ILE A 73 -28.26 23.05 -11.38
CA ILE A 73 -26.92 23.41 -11.88
C ILE A 73 -25.85 23.28 -10.81
N ILE A 74 -26.09 23.81 -9.61
CA ILE A 74 -25.12 23.75 -8.51
C ILE A 74 -24.88 22.30 -8.09
N GLY A 75 -25.95 21.50 -7.93
CA GLY A 75 -25.84 20.08 -7.58
C GLY A 75 -25.02 19.29 -8.61
N ASN A 76 -25.27 19.50 -9.89
CA ASN A 76 -24.53 18.87 -10.98
C ASN A 76 -23.05 19.27 -11.02
N ILE A 77 -22.74 20.57 -10.87
CA ILE A 77 -21.35 21.05 -10.85
C ILE A 77 -20.59 20.44 -9.67
N PHE A 78 -21.21 20.44 -8.46
CA PHE A 78 -20.60 19.83 -7.28
C PHE A 78 -20.41 18.33 -7.44
N GLY A 79 -21.46 17.60 -7.86
CA GLY A 79 -21.37 16.15 -8.07
C GLY A 79 -20.29 15.79 -9.08
N TYR A 80 -20.27 16.47 -10.22
CA TYR A 80 -19.24 16.27 -11.24
C TYR A 80 -17.84 16.60 -10.71
N TYR A 81 -17.68 17.72 -10.01
CA TYR A 81 -16.37 18.14 -9.46
C TYR A 81 -15.77 17.06 -8.57
N TYR A 82 -16.51 16.57 -7.57
CA TYR A 82 -16.00 15.59 -6.62
C TYR A 82 -15.76 14.22 -7.26
N LEU A 83 -16.70 13.73 -8.09
CA LEU A 83 -16.56 12.47 -8.78
C LEU A 83 -15.40 12.49 -9.78
N ASN A 84 -15.25 13.58 -10.55
CA ASN A 84 -14.15 13.73 -11.48
C ASN A 84 -12.79 13.81 -10.76
N LYS A 85 -12.74 14.47 -9.60
CA LYS A 85 -11.53 14.55 -8.80
C LYS A 85 -11.11 13.17 -8.27
N THR A 86 -12.06 12.38 -7.75
CA THR A 86 -11.84 10.99 -7.36
C THR A 86 -11.31 10.17 -8.54
N ASN A 87 -11.97 10.29 -9.68
CA ASN A 87 -11.55 9.59 -10.89
C ASN A 87 -10.12 9.98 -11.30
N LYS A 88 -9.82 11.27 -11.33
CA LYS A 88 -8.47 11.77 -11.68
C LYS A 88 -7.41 11.24 -10.72
N TYR A 89 -7.70 11.21 -9.41
CA TYR A 89 -6.80 10.66 -8.42
C TYR A 89 -6.51 9.17 -8.69
N ILE A 90 -7.58 8.37 -8.87
CA ILE A 90 -7.46 6.93 -9.14
C ILE A 90 -6.72 6.72 -10.47
N SER A 91 -7.10 7.42 -11.54
CA SER A 91 -6.51 7.25 -12.87
C SER A 91 -5.06 7.73 -12.92
N LYS A 92 -4.70 8.85 -12.27
CA LYS A 92 -3.31 9.36 -12.24
C LYS A 92 -2.30 8.29 -11.84
N ASN A 93 -2.67 7.45 -10.86
CA ASN A 93 -1.77 6.48 -10.27
C ASN A 93 -1.97 5.05 -10.82
N LEU A 94 -3.16 4.71 -11.35
CA LEU A 94 -3.56 3.33 -11.61
C LEU A 94 -4.01 3.04 -13.06
N GLU A 95 -4.19 4.05 -13.92
CA GLU A 95 -4.68 3.86 -15.29
C GLU A 95 -3.66 3.15 -16.20
N TYR A 96 -2.37 3.34 -15.93
CA TYR A 96 -1.33 2.69 -16.72
C TYR A 96 -1.33 1.18 -16.49
N LYS A 97 -1.14 0.41 -17.57
CA LYS A 97 -1.08 -1.06 -17.53
C LYS A 97 0.09 -1.59 -16.70
N THR A 98 1.10 -0.76 -16.47
CA THR A 98 2.29 -1.09 -15.71
C THR A 98 2.63 0.03 -14.74
N TYR A 99 3.33 -0.29 -13.66
CA TYR A 99 3.99 0.68 -12.80
C TYR A 99 5.48 0.39 -12.73
N LYS A 100 6.27 1.43 -12.52
CA LYS A 100 7.72 1.34 -12.49
C LYS A 100 8.19 1.04 -11.07
N VAL A 101 9.07 0.06 -10.94
CA VAL A 101 9.81 -0.21 -9.71
C VAL A 101 11.28 0.02 -9.97
N THR A 102 11.93 0.78 -9.11
CA THR A 102 13.35 1.13 -9.23
C THR A 102 14.13 0.46 -8.09
N THR A 103 15.24 -0.19 -8.43
CA THR A 103 16.17 -0.77 -7.48
C THR A 103 17.51 -0.05 -7.62
N LYS A 104 18.01 0.45 -6.51
CA LYS A 104 19.32 1.10 -6.41
C LYS A 104 20.39 0.06 -6.12
N TYR A 105 21.52 0.15 -6.78
CA TYR A 105 22.64 -0.75 -6.65
C TYR A 105 23.93 -0.02 -6.31
N TYR A 106 24.76 -0.68 -5.51
CA TYR A 106 26.11 -0.27 -5.17
C TYR A 106 27.12 -1.30 -5.67
N VAL A 107 28.30 -0.82 -6.12
CA VAL A 107 29.49 -1.64 -6.23
C VAL A 107 30.40 -1.30 -5.06
N LEU A 108 30.62 -2.28 -4.19
CA LEU A 108 31.42 -2.15 -2.98
C LEU A 108 32.85 -2.58 -3.24
N ALA A 109 33.77 -1.91 -2.61
CA ALA A 109 35.18 -2.30 -2.45
C ALA A 109 35.58 -2.19 -0.98
N ASN A 110 36.68 -2.85 -0.59
CA ASN A 110 37.30 -2.62 0.70
C ASN A 110 37.73 -1.15 0.81
N LYS A 111 37.63 -0.56 1.98
CA LYS A 111 37.98 0.85 2.22
C LYS A 111 39.40 1.17 1.82
N ASN A 112 40.34 0.23 2.03
CA ASN A 112 41.76 0.36 1.77
C ASN A 112 42.12 0.05 0.29
N ASP A 113 41.19 -0.39 -0.54
CA ASP A 113 41.43 -0.60 -1.97
C ASP A 113 41.78 0.75 -2.64
N SER A 114 42.74 0.76 -3.56
CA SER A 114 43.16 1.95 -4.28
C SER A 114 42.15 2.44 -5.33
N THR A 115 41.24 1.57 -5.75
CA THR A 115 40.23 1.82 -6.80
C THR A 115 39.11 2.73 -6.26
N ASN A 116 38.90 3.87 -6.90
CA ASN A 116 37.84 4.80 -6.55
C ASN A 116 36.75 4.95 -7.64
N ASP A 117 36.95 4.33 -8.79
CA ASP A 117 35.98 4.30 -9.89
C ASP A 117 35.93 2.91 -10.49
N ILE A 118 34.77 2.46 -10.85
CA ILE A 118 34.56 1.14 -11.43
C ILE A 118 35.37 0.91 -12.72
N LYS A 119 35.65 1.96 -13.49
CA LYS A 119 36.47 1.90 -14.70
C LYS A 119 37.93 1.53 -14.44
N ALA A 120 38.40 1.63 -13.21
CA ALA A 120 39.74 1.28 -12.81
C ALA A 120 39.85 -0.15 -12.27
N ILE A 121 38.76 -0.92 -12.31
CA ILE A 121 38.79 -2.34 -11.95
C ILE A 121 39.67 -3.10 -12.93
N ASN A 122 40.65 -3.81 -12.38
CA ASN A 122 41.52 -4.71 -13.17
C ASN A 122 40.68 -5.88 -13.69
N GLU A 123 40.86 -6.27 -14.98
CA GLU A 123 40.15 -7.38 -15.63
C GLU A 123 40.40 -8.74 -14.95
N GLU A 124 41.48 -8.87 -14.19
CA GLU A 124 41.78 -10.08 -13.41
C GLU A 124 40.91 -10.22 -12.15
N LYS A 125 40.37 -9.11 -11.65
CA LYS A 125 39.48 -9.12 -10.45
C LYS A 125 38.05 -9.35 -10.84
N LYS A 126 37.36 -10.14 -10.00
CA LYS A 126 35.94 -10.43 -10.20
C LYS A 126 35.05 -9.38 -9.50
N VAL A 127 33.88 -9.17 -10.09
CA VAL A 127 32.76 -8.49 -9.45
C VAL A 127 31.74 -9.56 -9.05
N GLU A 128 31.77 -9.95 -7.78
CA GLU A 128 30.74 -10.87 -7.29
C GLU A 128 29.38 -10.19 -7.18
N TYR A 129 28.31 -10.97 -7.30
CA TYR A 129 26.95 -10.47 -7.12
C TYR A 129 26.07 -11.52 -6.47
N TYR A 130 25.12 -11.06 -5.65
CA TYR A 130 24.11 -11.93 -5.06
C TYR A 130 23.04 -12.26 -6.10
N LYS A 131 23.01 -13.53 -6.54
CA LYS A 131 22.22 -13.97 -7.71
C LYS A 131 20.71 -13.84 -7.55
N TYR A 132 20.21 -13.74 -6.33
CA TYR A 132 18.80 -13.62 -6.04
C TYR A 132 18.34 -12.15 -5.80
N SER A 133 19.25 -11.18 -5.96
CA SER A 133 18.88 -9.76 -5.86
C SER A 133 17.88 -9.38 -6.93
N ARG A 134 16.92 -8.53 -6.55
CA ARG A 134 15.88 -8.00 -7.43
C ARG A 134 16.49 -7.32 -8.65
N SER A 135 15.97 -7.65 -9.84
CA SER A 135 16.44 -7.06 -11.11
C SER A 135 17.94 -7.21 -11.40
N ILE A 136 18.62 -8.22 -10.84
CA ILE A 136 20.08 -8.41 -10.94
C ILE A 136 20.55 -8.43 -12.39
N ASN A 137 19.87 -9.13 -13.29
CA ASN A 137 20.26 -9.20 -14.71
C ASN A 137 20.24 -7.82 -15.39
N LYS A 138 19.34 -6.92 -14.97
CA LYS A 138 19.33 -5.53 -15.46
C LYS A 138 20.49 -4.73 -14.87
N ALA A 139 20.82 -4.99 -13.60
CA ALA A 139 21.95 -4.33 -12.94
C ALA A 139 23.28 -4.72 -13.60
N LEU A 140 23.51 -6.01 -13.87
CA LEU A 140 24.69 -6.49 -14.59
C LEU A 140 24.81 -5.84 -15.97
N LYS A 141 23.71 -5.81 -16.74
CA LYS A 141 23.68 -5.18 -18.05
C LYS A 141 23.94 -3.66 -18.00
N ALA A 142 23.42 -2.99 -16.99
CA ALA A 142 23.60 -1.55 -16.81
C ALA A 142 25.02 -1.19 -16.35
N LEU A 143 25.66 -2.08 -15.61
CA LEU A 143 27.04 -1.90 -15.15
C LEU A 143 28.04 -2.03 -16.28
N GLY A 144 27.81 -2.92 -17.27
CA GLY A 144 28.69 -3.16 -18.42
C GLY A 144 29.41 -4.50 -18.34
N ASP A 145 30.48 -4.64 -19.11
CA ASP A 145 31.24 -5.89 -19.24
C ASP A 145 32.38 -5.95 -18.21
N TYR A 146 32.19 -6.78 -17.18
CA TYR A 146 33.20 -7.11 -16.16
C TYR A 146 33.24 -8.61 -15.96
N ASN A 147 34.27 -9.09 -15.28
CA ASN A 147 34.37 -10.49 -14.89
C ASN A 147 33.43 -10.77 -13.71
N TYR A 148 32.24 -11.28 -14.00
CA TYR A 148 31.19 -11.52 -13.01
C TYR A 148 31.20 -12.91 -12.43
N GLU A 149 31.01 -13.03 -11.11
CA GLU A 149 30.77 -14.29 -10.42
C GLU A 149 29.52 -14.25 -9.56
N ALA A 150 28.64 -15.24 -9.73
CA ALA A 150 27.39 -15.34 -8.98
C ALA A 150 27.63 -15.98 -7.60
N SER A 151 27.15 -15.36 -6.55
CA SER A 151 27.18 -15.91 -5.19
C SER A 151 25.77 -16.32 -4.72
N ASP A 152 25.69 -17.43 -3.99
CA ASP A 152 24.47 -17.93 -3.36
C ASP A 152 24.08 -17.12 -2.12
N THR A 153 25.02 -16.42 -1.50
CA THR A 153 24.79 -15.58 -0.33
C THR A 153 25.60 -14.29 -0.43
N ALA A 154 25.03 -13.20 0.03
CA ALA A 154 25.74 -11.91 0.06
C ALA A 154 26.89 -11.92 1.09
N SER A 155 26.79 -12.72 2.15
CA SER A 155 27.84 -12.87 3.15
C SER A 155 29.14 -13.39 2.53
N LYS A 156 29.08 -14.36 1.62
CA LYS A 156 30.26 -14.84 0.88
C LYS A 156 30.90 -13.74 0.06
N SER A 157 30.13 -12.94 -0.63
CA SER A 157 30.66 -11.84 -1.45
C SER A 157 31.29 -10.73 -0.60
N ILE A 158 30.78 -10.49 0.60
CA ILE A 158 31.42 -9.59 1.58
C ILE A 158 32.78 -10.18 2.04
N GLU A 159 32.83 -11.47 2.30
CA GLU A 159 34.11 -12.15 2.66
C GLU A 159 35.14 -12.05 1.51
N TYR A 160 34.69 -12.17 0.26
CA TYR A 160 35.56 -11.98 -0.92
C TYR A 160 36.11 -10.54 -0.99
N VAL A 161 35.28 -9.52 -0.73
CA VAL A 161 35.76 -8.12 -0.65
C VAL A 161 36.81 -7.95 0.45
N ASN A 162 36.60 -8.58 1.61
CA ASN A 162 37.49 -8.44 2.76
C ASN A 162 38.83 -9.15 2.58
N ASN A 163 38.82 -10.38 2.04
CA ASN A 163 40.00 -11.27 2.03
C ASN A 163 40.80 -11.11 0.75
N GLU A 164 40.17 -10.84 -0.38
CA GLU A 164 40.81 -10.87 -1.70
C GLU A 164 40.84 -9.50 -2.40
N ASN A 165 40.38 -8.42 -1.71
CA ASN A 165 40.23 -7.09 -2.29
C ASN A 165 39.43 -7.15 -3.61
N GLY A 166 38.37 -7.96 -3.64
CA GLY A 166 37.45 -8.07 -4.75
C GLY A 166 36.37 -6.97 -4.70
N TYR A 167 35.41 -7.10 -5.60
CA TYR A 167 34.28 -6.16 -5.70
C TYR A 167 32.95 -6.88 -5.55
N PHE A 168 31.94 -6.20 -5.01
CA PHE A 168 30.62 -6.78 -4.78
C PHE A 168 29.50 -5.87 -5.28
N LEU A 169 28.72 -6.35 -6.24
CA LEU A 169 27.50 -5.70 -6.71
C LEU A 169 26.33 -6.11 -5.82
N ILE A 170 25.79 -5.16 -5.08
CA ILE A 170 24.71 -5.39 -4.11
C ILE A 170 23.58 -4.34 -4.26
N ALA A 171 22.34 -4.77 -4.10
CA ALA A 171 21.22 -3.84 -3.96
C ALA A 171 21.34 -3.02 -2.67
N SER A 172 21.02 -1.73 -2.72
CA SER A 172 21.19 -0.83 -1.57
C SER A 172 20.47 -1.31 -0.32
N ALA A 173 19.26 -1.88 -0.45
CA ALA A 173 18.53 -2.42 0.69
C ALA A 173 19.20 -3.63 1.34
N ASN A 174 19.83 -4.48 0.53
CA ASN A 174 20.59 -5.61 1.06
C ASN A 174 21.87 -5.13 1.75
N TYR A 175 22.50 -4.08 1.21
CA TYR A 175 23.63 -3.42 1.86
C TYR A 175 23.23 -2.84 3.21
N ASP A 176 22.14 -2.08 3.25
CA ASP A 176 21.63 -1.47 4.48
C ASP A 176 21.25 -2.54 5.52
N TYR A 177 20.61 -3.64 5.08
CA TYR A 177 20.33 -4.78 5.98
C TYR A 177 21.60 -5.37 6.59
N LEU A 178 22.62 -5.65 5.78
CA LEU A 178 23.88 -6.22 6.26
C LEU A 178 24.60 -5.29 7.25
N MET A 179 24.60 -3.99 6.98
CA MET A 179 25.37 -3.01 7.77
C MET A 179 24.64 -2.54 9.04
N ASP A 180 23.31 -2.45 9.01
CA ASP A 180 22.52 -1.82 10.08
C ASP A 180 21.71 -2.82 10.89
N SER A 181 21.30 -3.95 10.29
CA SER A 181 20.44 -4.93 10.97
C SER A 181 21.22 -6.13 11.50
N THR A 182 22.47 -6.31 11.08
CA THR A 182 23.35 -7.35 11.58
C THR A 182 24.53 -6.69 12.28
N ASN A 183 24.99 -7.21 13.39
CA ASN A 183 26.24 -6.75 14.03
C ASN A 183 27.48 -7.39 13.42
N LEU A 184 27.38 -7.94 12.20
CA LEU A 184 28.46 -8.70 11.56
C LEU A 184 29.41 -7.81 10.77
N TYR A 185 28.90 -6.71 10.21
CA TYR A 185 29.66 -5.85 9.31
C TYR A 185 29.52 -4.39 9.70
N SER A 186 30.53 -3.56 9.35
CA SER A 186 30.53 -2.12 9.58
C SER A 186 30.70 -1.36 8.28
N ARG A 187 29.89 -0.30 8.08
CA ARG A 187 30.00 0.61 6.93
C ARG A 187 31.41 1.20 6.77
N ASP A 188 32.13 1.37 7.89
CA ASP A 188 33.48 1.93 7.91
C ASP A 188 34.54 1.07 7.19
N ASN A 189 34.25 -0.20 6.93
CA ASN A 189 35.15 -1.12 6.28
C ASN A 189 35.01 -1.11 4.74
N TYR A 190 34.00 -0.45 4.20
CA TYR A 190 33.68 -0.49 2.78
C TYR A 190 33.57 0.90 2.19
N LYS A 191 33.79 1.02 0.90
CA LYS A 191 33.48 2.18 0.10
C LYS A 191 32.63 1.81 -1.12
N ILE A 192 31.76 2.71 -1.51
CA ILE A 192 30.93 2.61 -2.71
C ILE A 192 31.70 3.25 -3.85
N ILE A 193 32.15 2.46 -4.84
CA ILE A 193 32.89 2.94 -6.00
C ILE A 193 31.97 3.24 -7.19
N LYS A 194 30.73 2.73 -7.16
CA LYS A 194 29.69 3.03 -8.15
C LYS A 194 28.33 2.92 -7.50
N GLU A 195 27.48 3.86 -7.84
CA GLU A 195 26.05 3.88 -7.52
C GLU A 195 25.24 4.07 -8.80
N PHE A 196 24.17 3.31 -8.98
CA PHE A 196 23.25 3.44 -10.12
C PHE A 196 21.89 2.80 -9.81
N GLU A 197 20.93 3.10 -10.68
CA GLU A 197 19.56 2.57 -10.54
C GLU A 197 19.16 1.77 -11.78
N VAL A 198 18.41 0.71 -11.55
CA VAL A 198 17.72 -0.03 -12.61
C VAL A 198 16.23 -0.08 -12.33
N SER A 199 15.46 -0.11 -13.40
CA SER A 199 13.99 -0.08 -13.27
C SER A 199 13.35 -1.20 -14.06
N GLU A 200 12.24 -1.69 -13.54
CA GLU A 200 11.38 -2.64 -14.20
C GLU A 200 9.92 -2.17 -14.19
N ASN A 201 9.19 -2.58 -15.23
CA ASN A 201 7.77 -2.30 -15.34
C ASN A 201 6.99 -3.54 -14.89
N ILE A 202 6.25 -3.41 -13.80
CA ILE A 202 5.38 -4.45 -13.27
C ILE A 202 4.00 -4.28 -13.86
N LYS A 203 3.42 -5.38 -14.38
CA LYS A 203 2.08 -5.37 -14.99
C LYS A 203 1.01 -5.28 -13.90
N ARG A 204 0.03 -4.37 -14.09
CA ARG A 204 -1.15 -4.30 -13.23
C ARG A 204 -2.15 -5.38 -13.58
N ASN A 205 -2.84 -5.86 -12.55
CA ASN A 205 -3.94 -6.81 -12.69
C ASN A 205 -5.25 -6.05 -12.93
N ASP A 206 -5.94 -6.35 -14.03
CA ASP A 206 -7.21 -5.73 -14.44
C ASP A 206 -8.43 -6.65 -14.26
N LYS A 207 -8.23 -7.85 -13.71
CA LYS A 207 -9.31 -8.81 -13.49
C LYS A 207 -10.18 -8.37 -12.31
N ILE A 208 -11.44 -8.05 -12.59
CA ILE A 208 -12.45 -7.76 -11.57
C ILE A 208 -13.02 -9.08 -11.06
N LYS A 209 -13.03 -9.25 -9.73
CA LYS A 209 -13.58 -10.41 -9.03
C LYS A 209 -14.52 -9.96 -7.92
N ASP A 210 -15.49 -10.79 -7.57
CA ASP A 210 -16.35 -10.58 -6.40
C ASP A 210 -15.74 -11.18 -5.13
N THR A 211 -14.91 -12.23 -5.28
CA THR A 211 -14.15 -12.86 -4.18
C THR A 211 -12.67 -12.90 -4.53
N PHE A 212 -11.82 -12.43 -3.64
CA PHE A 212 -10.38 -12.33 -3.90
C PHE A 212 -9.56 -12.18 -2.62
N ASN A 213 -8.27 -12.47 -2.74
CA ASN A 213 -7.27 -12.21 -1.72
C ASN A 213 -6.41 -11.00 -2.12
N ILE A 214 -6.16 -10.11 -1.16
CA ILE A 214 -5.17 -9.04 -1.25
C ILE A 214 -4.05 -9.33 -0.25
N TYR A 215 -2.81 -9.38 -0.70
CA TYR A 215 -1.66 -9.34 0.18
C TYR A 215 -1.32 -7.88 0.48
N ILE A 216 -1.47 -7.48 1.74
CA ILE A 216 -1.18 -6.14 2.23
C ILE A 216 0.08 -6.23 3.08
N ASN A 217 1.11 -5.46 2.74
CA ASN A 217 2.32 -5.40 3.55
C ASN A 217 2.69 -3.94 3.86
N GLY A 218 3.27 -3.73 5.03
CA GLY A 218 3.85 -2.46 5.46
C GLY A 218 5.36 -2.51 5.29
N LEU A 219 5.89 -1.59 4.51
CA LEU A 219 7.31 -1.48 4.25
C LEU A 219 8.01 -0.78 5.40
N ASP A 220 9.25 -1.19 5.67
CA ASP A 220 10.14 -0.50 6.59
C ASP A 220 10.61 0.86 6.03
N PHE A 221 11.53 1.52 6.72
CA PHE A 221 12.09 2.80 6.28
C PHE A 221 12.91 2.70 4.98
N THR A 222 13.44 1.52 4.63
CA THR A 222 14.15 1.30 3.36
C THR A 222 13.20 1.21 2.17
N GLY A 223 11.90 1.01 2.44
CA GLY A 223 10.87 0.79 1.42
C GLY A 223 10.90 -0.59 0.78
N ILE A 224 11.60 -1.55 1.37
CA ILE A 224 11.85 -2.88 0.78
C ILE A 224 11.48 -4.02 1.72
N MET A 225 11.91 -3.97 3.00
CA MET A 225 11.61 -5.01 3.98
C MET A 225 10.13 -4.92 4.41
N ARG A 226 9.50 -6.07 4.58
CA ARG A 226 8.08 -6.18 4.90
C ARG A 226 7.85 -6.40 6.39
N ASP A 227 7.78 -5.31 7.11
CA ASP A 227 7.60 -5.33 8.58
C ASP A 227 6.20 -5.75 9.03
N TYR A 228 5.19 -5.51 8.21
CA TYR A 228 3.82 -5.92 8.44
C TYR A 228 3.29 -6.74 7.29
N ASN A 229 2.63 -7.87 7.58
CA ASN A 229 2.14 -8.79 6.56
C ASN A 229 0.72 -9.24 6.90
N LEU A 230 -0.20 -9.08 5.95
CA LEU A 230 -1.62 -9.39 6.10
C LEU A 230 -2.18 -9.95 4.80
N ILE A 231 -2.94 -11.03 4.85
CA ILE A 231 -3.85 -11.42 3.77
C ILE A 231 -5.26 -10.96 4.13
N ALA A 232 -5.83 -10.09 3.29
CA ALA A 232 -7.23 -9.71 3.34
C ALA A 232 -8.01 -10.54 2.33
N THR A 233 -8.83 -11.47 2.81
CA THR A 233 -9.76 -12.25 1.98
C THR A 233 -11.09 -11.55 1.97
N ILE A 234 -11.59 -11.17 0.80
CA ILE A 234 -12.78 -10.35 0.63
C ILE A 234 -13.81 -11.10 -0.21
N ASN A 235 -15.03 -11.16 0.28
CA ASN A 235 -16.20 -11.59 -0.47
C ASN A 235 -17.20 -10.42 -0.54
N LEU A 236 -17.27 -9.78 -1.72
CA LEU A 236 -18.13 -8.61 -1.95
C LEU A 236 -19.62 -8.98 -2.04
N LYS A 237 -19.96 -10.27 -2.25
CA LYS A 237 -21.34 -10.75 -2.32
C LYS A 237 -21.91 -10.96 -0.92
N THR A 238 -21.17 -11.69 -0.08
CA THR A 238 -21.60 -11.99 1.30
C THR A 238 -21.18 -10.91 2.29
N LYS A 239 -20.39 -9.93 1.84
CA LYS A 239 -19.90 -8.77 2.63
C LYS A 239 -19.11 -9.19 3.86
N LYS A 240 -18.27 -10.16 3.67
CA LYS A 240 -17.36 -10.65 4.69
C LYS A 240 -15.91 -10.38 4.29
N VAL A 241 -15.12 -10.03 5.28
CA VAL A 241 -13.68 -9.83 5.16
C VAL A 241 -12.98 -10.63 6.25
N ILE A 242 -12.04 -11.49 5.88
CA ILE A 242 -11.11 -12.13 6.81
C ILE A 242 -9.77 -11.43 6.72
N LEU A 243 -9.26 -10.94 7.85
CA LEU A 243 -7.94 -10.34 7.98
C LEU A 243 -7.01 -11.32 8.68
N THR A 244 -6.06 -11.91 7.94
CA THR A 244 -5.10 -12.90 8.44
C THR A 244 -3.74 -12.25 8.62
N SER A 245 -3.32 -11.98 9.86
CA SER A 245 -1.98 -11.45 10.17
C SER A 245 -0.94 -12.56 10.15
N ILE A 246 0.22 -12.27 9.55
CA ILE A 246 1.31 -13.21 9.34
C ILE A 246 2.60 -12.64 9.96
N PRO A 247 3.29 -13.35 10.86
CA PRO A 247 4.53 -12.89 11.43
C PRO A 247 5.60 -12.60 10.36
N ARG A 248 6.31 -11.49 10.51
CA ARG A 248 7.35 -11.09 9.55
C ARG A 248 8.55 -12.03 9.55
N ASP A 249 8.82 -12.63 10.70
CA ASP A 249 9.96 -13.52 10.92
C ASP A 249 9.68 -14.97 10.47
N TYR A 250 8.50 -15.26 9.83
CA TYR A 250 8.20 -16.56 9.26
C TYR A 250 9.27 -17.01 8.29
N TYR A 251 9.94 -18.12 8.64
CA TYR A 251 10.98 -18.76 7.83
C TYR A 251 10.34 -19.77 6.89
N ILE A 252 10.09 -19.36 5.67
CA ILE A 252 9.25 -20.06 4.71
C ILE A 252 10.00 -20.42 3.43
N ASP A 253 9.48 -21.41 2.72
CA ASP A 253 10.01 -21.79 1.41
C ASP A 253 9.87 -20.65 0.41
N VAL A 254 10.92 -20.43 -0.38
CA VAL A 254 10.98 -19.55 -1.55
C VAL A 254 11.01 -20.44 -2.80
N PRO A 255 9.85 -20.76 -3.40
CA PRO A 255 9.77 -21.78 -4.45
C PRO A 255 10.65 -21.49 -5.67
N ALA A 256 10.68 -20.22 -6.10
CA ALA A 256 11.45 -19.79 -7.26
C ALA A 256 12.96 -20.04 -7.13
N TYR A 257 13.49 -20.11 -5.91
CA TYR A 257 14.94 -20.19 -5.66
C TYR A 257 15.36 -21.46 -4.89
N ASN A 258 14.40 -22.34 -4.56
CA ASN A 258 14.63 -23.56 -3.79
C ASN A 258 15.43 -23.31 -2.51
N MET A 259 15.10 -22.27 -1.80
CA MET A 259 15.70 -21.87 -0.53
C MET A 259 14.63 -21.52 0.49
N LYS A 260 15.05 -21.20 1.73
CA LYS A 260 14.19 -20.60 2.76
C LYS A 260 14.70 -19.23 3.16
N ASP A 261 13.79 -18.33 3.48
CA ASP A 261 14.12 -17.02 4.06
C ASP A 261 12.96 -16.50 4.90
N THR A 262 13.20 -15.44 5.66
CA THR A 262 12.16 -14.78 6.45
C THR A 262 11.24 -13.96 5.54
N LEU A 263 9.94 -14.00 5.80
CA LEU A 263 8.96 -13.28 4.99
C LEU A 263 9.28 -11.78 4.86
N MET A 264 9.81 -11.17 5.93
CA MET A 264 10.25 -9.78 5.94
C MET A 264 11.23 -9.48 4.80
N CYS A 265 12.17 -10.36 4.57
CA CYS A 265 13.30 -10.16 3.65
C CYS A 265 12.96 -10.48 2.19
N LEU A 266 11.88 -11.23 1.92
CA LEU A 266 11.52 -11.63 0.56
C LEU A 266 11.27 -10.43 -0.38
N GLY A 267 10.98 -9.25 0.17
CA GLY A 267 10.84 -8.01 -0.59
C GLY A 267 12.09 -7.55 -1.30
N SER A 268 13.26 -7.89 -0.75
CA SER A 268 14.56 -7.55 -1.35
C SER A 268 14.95 -8.46 -2.51
N LEU A 269 14.31 -9.63 -2.62
CA LEU A 269 14.52 -10.58 -3.70
C LEU A 269 13.71 -10.18 -4.93
N ASP A 270 12.39 -10.16 -4.81
CA ASP A 270 11.46 -9.68 -5.84
C ASP A 270 10.09 -9.40 -5.21
N SER A 271 9.27 -8.54 -5.83
CA SER A 271 7.92 -8.24 -5.34
C SER A 271 6.96 -9.42 -5.41
N GLU A 272 7.11 -10.28 -6.41
CA GLU A 272 6.24 -11.45 -6.60
C GLU A 272 6.64 -12.64 -5.71
N ILE A 273 7.91 -12.73 -5.28
CA ILE A 273 8.44 -13.83 -4.47
C ILE A 273 7.67 -13.99 -3.15
N SER A 274 7.37 -12.89 -2.45
CA SER A 274 6.59 -12.96 -1.21
C SER A 274 5.18 -13.48 -1.44
N LYS A 275 4.56 -13.10 -2.55
CA LYS A 275 3.23 -13.55 -2.96
C LYS A 275 3.25 -15.04 -3.25
N GLU A 276 4.20 -15.53 -4.07
CA GLU A 276 4.35 -16.96 -4.39
C GLU A 276 4.60 -17.81 -3.14
N ALA A 277 5.46 -17.34 -2.24
CA ALA A 277 5.76 -18.03 -0.99
C ALA A 277 4.52 -18.16 -0.11
N LEU A 278 3.71 -17.09 0.00
CA LEU A 278 2.44 -17.10 0.75
C LEU A 278 1.37 -17.94 0.05
N GLU A 279 1.26 -17.89 -1.27
CA GLU A 279 0.34 -18.76 -2.03
C GLU A 279 0.64 -20.24 -1.77
N LYS A 280 1.92 -20.62 -1.75
CA LYS A 280 2.35 -21.98 -1.40
C LYS A 280 2.02 -22.32 0.06
N LEU A 281 2.35 -21.44 1.01
CA LEU A 281 2.16 -21.66 2.43
C LEU A 281 0.68 -21.87 2.79
N PHE A 282 -0.21 -21.02 2.25
CA PHE A 282 -1.65 -21.03 2.55
C PHE A 282 -2.47 -21.88 1.56
N ASN A 283 -1.83 -22.48 0.56
CA ASN A 283 -2.52 -23.20 -0.52
C ASN A 283 -3.72 -22.42 -1.07
N THR A 284 -3.51 -21.15 -1.38
CA THR A 284 -4.53 -20.22 -1.87
C THR A 284 -3.91 -19.26 -2.90
N LYS A 285 -4.75 -18.67 -3.75
CA LYS A 285 -4.30 -17.67 -4.74
C LYS A 285 -4.38 -16.27 -4.14
N ILE A 286 -3.35 -15.46 -4.35
CA ILE A 286 -3.35 -14.03 -4.05
C ILE A 286 -3.61 -13.26 -5.34
N ASP A 287 -4.68 -12.50 -5.38
CA ASP A 287 -5.11 -11.81 -6.59
C ASP A 287 -4.43 -10.47 -6.76
N TYR A 288 -4.23 -9.75 -5.65
CA TYR A 288 -3.67 -8.41 -5.66
C TYR A 288 -2.69 -8.19 -4.51
N THR A 289 -1.84 -7.18 -4.68
CA THR A 289 -0.86 -6.76 -3.67
C THR A 289 -1.00 -5.27 -3.39
N ILE A 290 -0.89 -4.88 -2.11
CA ILE A 290 -0.78 -3.50 -1.65
C ILE A 290 0.45 -3.40 -0.75
N ASN A 291 1.40 -2.55 -1.13
CA ASN A 291 2.54 -2.21 -0.30
C ASN A 291 2.28 -0.84 0.33
N LEU A 292 2.25 -0.77 1.65
CA LEU A 292 2.01 0.45 2.41
C LEU A 292 3.34 1.10 2.81
N ASN A 293 3.47 2.39 2.60
CA ASN A 293 4.58 3.16 3.11
C ASN A 293 4.26 3.65 4.53
N THR A 294 5.00 3.16 5.51
CA THR A 294 4.77 3.50 6.92
C THR A 294 4.99 4.99 7.22
N ASN A 295 5.90 5.66 6.51
CA ASN A 295 6.13 7.10 6.70
C ASN A 295 4.93 7.95 6.29
N SER A 296 4.14 7.48 5.31
CA SER A 296 2.92 8.19 4.89
C SER A 296 1.72 7.98 5.84
N LEU A 297 1.81 7.05 6.78
CA LEU A 297 0.78 6.80 7.79
C LEU A 297 0.47 8.05 8.63
N VAL A 298 1.51 8.80 8.99
CA VAL A 298 1.39 10.05 9.75
C VAL A 298 0.45 11.03 9.04
N ASN A 299 0.71 11.29 7.76
CA ASN A 299 -0.08 12.24 6.97
C ASN A 299 -1.55 11.82 6.85
N VAL A 300 -1.82 10.54 6.64
CA VAL A 300 -3.20 10.02 6.56
C VAL A 300 -3.93 10.20 7.88
N VAL A 301 -3.32 9.80 8.98
CA VAL A 301 -3.93 9.89 10.31
C VAL A 301 -4.19 11.36 10.70
N ASP A 302 -3.23 12.25 10.44
CA ASP A 302 -3.39 13.68 10.76
C ASP A 302 -4.46 14.35 9.89
N THR A 303 -4.53 14.03 8.60
CA THR A 303 -5.59 14.52 7.71
C THR A 303 -6.98 14.05 8.13
N LEU A 304 -7.07 12.85 8.72
CA LEU A 304 -8.30 12.34 9.31
C LEU A 304 -8.64 12.99 10.67
N GLY A 305 -7.79 13.89 11.21
CA GLY A 305 -7.95 14.50 12.53
C GLY A 305 -7.65 13.52 13.68
N GLY A 306 -6.66 12.65 13.49
CA GLY A 306 -6.33 11.55 14.40
C GLY A 306 -7.22 10.33 14.21
N ILE A 307 -6.91 9.24 14.88
CA ILE A 307 -7.75 8.03 14.95
C ILE A 307 -7.87 7.51 16.37
N GLU A 308 -8.99 6.88 16.69
CA GLU A 308 -9.16 6.17 17.94
C GLU A 308 -8.37 4.85 17.91
N PHE A 309 -7.55 4.65 18.93
CA PHE A 309 -6.87 3.39 19.16
C PHE A 309 -7.18 2.93 20.59
N CYS A 310 -7.56 1.64 20.73
CA CYS A 310 -7.90 1.03 21.99
C CYS A 310 -6.81 0.05 22.39
N SER A 311 -6.12 0.33 23.51
CA SER A 311 -5.10 -0.55 24.06
C SER A 311 -5.65 -1.41 25.20
N ASP A 312 -5.36 -2.71 25.16
CA ASP A 312 -5.64 -3.61 26.29
C ASP A 312 -4.58 -3.47 27.41
N LEU A 313 -3.45 -2.85 27.10
CA LEU A 313 -2.27 -2.73 27.96
C LEU A 313 -1.89 -1.27 28.17
N GLU A 314 -1.20 -1.00 29.28
CA GLU A 314 -0.47 0.23 29.51
C GLU A 314 1.00 -0.02 29.19
N PHE A 315 1.63 0.85 28.37
CA PHE A 315 3.04 0.74 28.01
C PHE A 315 3.61 2.07 27.52
N THR A 316 4.94 2.18 27.57
CA THR A 316 5.66 3.32 26.96
C THR A 316 6.44 2.81 25.76
N THR A 317 6.31 3.49 24.62
CA THR A 317 6.98 3.09 23.38
C THR A 317 8.50 3.17 23.53
N THR A 318 9.21 2.25 22.89
CA THR A 318 10.67 2.30 22.76
C THR A 318 11.10 3.25 21.66
N HIS A 319 10.25 3.47 20.68
CA HIS A 319 10.42 4.43 19.60
C HIS A 319 9.94 5.83 20.00
N ALA A 320 10.69 6.85 19.61
CA ALA A 320 10.32 8.24 19.84
C ALA A 320 9.20 8.70 18.87
N LEU A 321 8.53 9.79 19.24
CA LEU A 321 7.55 10.47 18.40
C LEU A 321 8.28 11.24 17.30
N VAL A 322 8.42 10.62 16.13
CA VAL A 322 9.09 11.19 14.96
C VAL A 322 8.21 11.02 13.71
N THR A 323 8.38 11.92 12.78
CA THR A 323 7.77 11.81 11.43
C THR A 323 8.64 11.01 10.49
N ASP A 324 9.95 10.89 10.82
CA ASP A 324 10.96 10.19 10.05
C ASP A 324 11.57 9.08 10.91
N THR A 325 11.75 7.91 10.36
CA THR A 325 12.08 6.67 11.08
C THR A 325 13.58 6.39 11.20
N TYR A 326 14.42 7.25 10.67
CA TYR A 326 15.86 7.01 10.63
C TYR A 326 16.59 7.15 11.99
N ASN A 327 16.01 7.90 12.94
CA ASN A 327 16.65 8.16 14.24
C ASN A 327 15.61 8.25 15.37
N ASP A 328 14.88 7.17 15.61
CA ASP A 328 13.77 7.14 16.55
C ASP A 328 14.12 6.67 17.98
N SER A 329 15.39 6.37 18.25
CA SER A 329 15.86 5.98 19.57
C SER A 329 15.96 7.17 20.53
N VAL A 330 16.14 8.40 20.00
CA VAL A 330 16.32 9.63 20.77
C VAL A 330 15.10 10.52 20.60
N GLY A 331 14.48 10.95 21.70
CA GLY A 331 13.34 11.87 21.70
C GLY A 331 12.25 11.48 22.69
N LYS A 332 11.12 12.23 22.64
CA LYS A 332 9.97 11.99 23.50
C LYS A 332 9.27 10.68 23.12
N LYS A 333 9.12 9.78 24.06
CA LYS A 333 8.40 8.52 23.92
C LYS A 333 6.92 8.70 24.28
N LEU A 334 6.06 7.86 23.67
CA LEU A 334 4.63 7.87 23.94
C LEU A 334 4.30 6.95 25.11
N HIS A 335 3.56 7.48 26.08
CA HIS A 335 2.91 6.67 27.09
C HIS A 335 1.48 6.34 26.64
N VAL A 336 1.21 5.08 26.38
CA VAL A 336 -0.10 4.54 25.97
C VAL A 336 -0.79 4.00 27.20
N THR A 337 -1.96 4.56 27.53
CA THR A 337 -2.81 4.09 28.63
C THR A 337 -3.77 3.00 28.16
N LYS A 338 -4.17 2.13 29.08
CA LYS A 338 -5.24 1.15 28.79
C LYS A 338 -6.56 1.87 28.48
N GLY A 339 -7.31 1.37 27.50
CA GLY A 339 -8.58 1.94 27.04
C GLY A 339 -8.45 2.61 25.66
N CYS A 340 -9.51 3.30 25.27
CA CYS A 340 -9.58 3.95 23.96
C CYS A 340 -9.28 5.44 24.05
N LYS A 341 -8.42 5.93 23.16
CA LYS A 341 -8.04 7.33 23.07
C LYS A 341 -7.80 7.72 21.62
N ASN A 342 -8.02 8.99 21.27
CA ASN A 342 -7.67 9.52 19.96
C ASN A 342 -6.19 9.90 19.94
N TYR A 343 -5.46 9.43 18.92
CA TYR A 343 -4.03 9.66 18.72
C TYR A 343 -3.78 10.30 17.37
N ASN A 344 -2.78 11.18 17.30
CA ASN A 344 -2.31 11.79 16.05
C ASN A 344 -1.41 10.86 15.24
N GLY A 345 -0.96 11.30 14.06
CA GLY A 345 -0.18 10.48 13.14
C GLY A 345 1.14 9.99 13.71
N THR A 346 1.91 10.85 14.39
CA THR A 346 3.20 10.46 14.99
C THR A 346 3.03 9.48 16.17
N GLU A 347 1.98 9.65 16.95
CA GLU A 347 1.62 8.73 18.03
C GLU A 347 1.21 7.36 17.49
N ILE A 348 0.37 7.34 16.43
CA ILE A 348 -0.04 6.09 15.74
C ILE A 348 1.16 5.39 15.10
N LEU A 349 2.08 6.14 14.50
CA LEU A 349 3.31 5.56 13.94
C LEU A 349 4.15 4.90 15.03
N ALA A 350 4.32 5.56 16.19
CA ALA A 350 5.05 4.99 17.33
C ALA A 350 4.38 3.70 17.86
N ILE A 351 3.03 3.69 17.96
CA ILE A 351 2.26 2.49 18.35
C ILE A 351 2.41 1.38 17.32
N ALA A 352 2.31 1.68 16.02
CA ALA A 352 2.42 0.71 14.93
C ALA A 352 3.80 0.04 14.85
N ARG A 353 4.84 0.73 15.30
CA ARG A 353 6.22 0.24 15.32
C ARG A 353 6.61 -0.44 16.63
N GLU A 354 5.86 -0.20 17.72
CA GLU A 354 6.21 -0.72 19.04
C GLU A 354 6.16 -2.25 19.08
N ARG A 355 7.24 -2.84 19.54
CA ARG A 355 7.42 -4.28 19.67
C ARG A 355 8.03 -4.67 21.02
N MET A 356 9.03 -3.92 21.48
CA MET A 356 9.87 -4.33 22.60
C MET A 356 9.17 -4.18 23.95
N ALA A 357 8.30 -3.18 24.08
CA ALA A 357 7.50 -2.94 25.28
C ALA A 357 6.23 -3.84 25.35
N LEU A 358 5.97 -4.66 24.32
CA LEU A 358 4.74 -5.46 24.20
C LEU A 358 4.99 -6.94 24.50
N PRO A 359 4.05 -7.63 25.19
CA PRO A 359 4.14 -9.08 25.38
C PRO A 359 4.02 -9.78 24.03
N GLY A 360 4.82 -10.83 23.82
CA GLY A 360 4.87 -11.53 22.53
C GLY A 360 5.41 -10.70 21.36
N ARG A 361 5.97 -9.51 21.66
CA ARG A 361 6.70 -8.65 20.71
C ARG A 361 5.96 -8.45 19.38
N ASP A 362 6.45 -9.07 18.31
CA ASP A 362 5.91 -8.91 16.96
C ASP A 362 4.44 -9.35 16.86
N ARG A 363 4.04 -10.39 17.55
CA ARG A 363 2.65 -10.88 17.57
C ARG A 363 1.66 -9.80 18.02
N TYR A 364 2.02 -9.05 19.08
CA TYR A 364 1.17 -7.97 19.57
C TYR A 364 1.20 -6.74 18.67
N ARG A 365 2.35 -6.43 18.08
CA ARG A 365 2.48 -5.36 17.07
C ARG A 365 1.57 -5.63 15.88
N GLN A 366 1.51 -6.86 15.37
CA GLN A 366 0.61 -7.26 14.28
C GLN A 366 -0.87 -7.00 14.64
N LYS A 367 -1.28 -7.29 15.87
CA LYS A 367 -2.63 -6.97 16.38
C LYS A 367 -2.89 -5.47 16.32
N ASN A 368 -1.95 -4.64 16.82
CA ASN A 368 -2.08 -3.18 16.83
C ASN A 368 -2.16 -2.63 15.40
N CYS A 369 -1.29 -3.05 14.49
CA CYS A 369 -1.30 -2.63 13.09
C CYS A 369 -2.63 -2.97 12.40
N ARG A 370 -3.18 -4.17 12.65
CA ARG A 370 -4.49 -4.57 12.11
C ARG A 370 -5.61 -3.67 12.62
N GLN A 371 -5.64 -3.38 13.93
CA GLN A 371 -6.61 -2.46 14.53
C GLN A 371 -6.50 -1.05 13.91
N ILE A 372 -5.29 -0.53 13.73
CA ILE A 372 -5.04 0.77 13.09
C ILE A 372 -5.61 0.79 11.67
N LEU A 373 -5.33 -0.24 10.86
CA LEU A 373 -5.86 -0.34 9.49
C LEU A 373 -7.40 -0.38 9.46
N ILE A 374 -8.02 -1.17 10.34
CA ILE A 374 -9.48 -1.25 10.46
C ILE A 374 -10.07 0.12 10.85
N THR A 375 -9.45 0.80 11.81
CA THR A 375 -9.93 2.11 12.29
C THR A 375 -9.81 3.18 11.21
N ILE A 376 -8.70 3.21 10.47
CA ILE A 376 -8.52 4.11 9.31
C ILE A 376 -9.61 3.84 8.28
N ALA A 377 -9.81 2.58 7.89
CA ALA A 377 -10.82 2.20 6.89
C ALA A 377 -12.25 2.60 7.32
N LYS A 378 -12.62 2.36 8.59
CA LYS A 378 -13.92 2.77 9.15
C LYS A 378 -14.07 4.29 9.18
N LYS A 379 -13.02 5.02 9.56
CA LYS A 379 -13.06 6.49 9.62
C LYS A 379 -13.23 7.10 8.23
N ILE A 380 -12.52 6.58 7.23
CA ILE A 380 -12.68 6.98 5.82
C ILE A 380 -14.10 6.71 5.35
N ALA A 381 -14.65 5.52 5.62
CA ALA A 381 -16.00 5.15 5.23
C ALA A 381 -17.08 6.02 5.91
N SER A 382 -16.80 6.55 7.11
CA SER A 382 -17.72 7.40 7.89
C SER A 382 -17.62 8.90 7.56
N ILE A 383 -16.59 9.34 6.81
CA ILE A 383 -16.40 10.75 6.47
C ILE A 383 -17.49 11.18 5.49
N SER A 384 -18.48 11.86 6.01
CA SER A 384 -19.54 12.54 5.24
C SER A 384 -19.16 13.97 4.85
N SER A 385 -18.06 14.51 5.42
CA SER A 385 -17.65 15.89 5.18
C SER A 385 -16.94 16.05 3.84
N LEU A 386 -17.63 16.68 2.90
CA LEU A 386 -17.06 17.05 1.59
C LEU A 386 -16.00 18.17 1.71
N THR A 387 -15.91 18.86 2.84
CA THR A 387 -15.00 19.99 3.01
C THR A 387 -13.53 19.58 2.97
N ASN A 388 -13.17 18.46 3.58
CA ASN A 388 -11.78 17.97 3.64
C ASN A 388 -11.50 16.84 2.64
N TYR A 389 -12.44 16.53 1.73
CA TYR A 389 -12.31 15.43 0.79
C TYR A 389 -11.04 15.48 -0.05
N ASN A 390 -10.67 16.67 -0.48
CA ASN A 390 -9.47 16.91 -1.29
C ASN A 390 -8.16 16.62 -0.53
N GLU A 391 -8.11 17.01 0.72
CA GLU A 391 -6.97 16.81 1.61
C GLU A 391 -6.80 15.32 1.91
N ILE A 392 -7.91 14.63 2.14
CA ILE A 392 -7.93 13.17 2.34
C ILE A 392 -7.42 12.45 1.10
N LEU A 393 -7.90 12.78 -0.10
CA LEU A 393 -7.38 12.16 -1.32
C LEU A 393 -5.87 12.41 -1.49
N ASN A 394 -5.42 13.63 -1.24
CA ASN A 394 -4.00 13.97 -1.38
C ASN A 394 -3.13 13.28 -0.32
N SER A 395 -3.66 13.02 0.89
CA SER A 395 -2.91 12.31 1.95
C SER A 395 -2.59 10.86 1.60
N PHE A 396 -3.29 10.28 0.62
CA PHE A 396 -2.97 8.94 0.11
C PHE A 396 -1.84 8.94 -0.93
N ASP A 397 -1.41 10.10 -1.43
CA ASP A 397 -0.29 10.17 -2.38
C ASP A 397 1.00 9.63 -1.70
N GLY A 398 1.63 8.63 -2.32
CA GLY A 398 2.80 7.96 -1.79
C GLY A 398 2.57 7.00 -0.62
N LEU A 399 1.31 6.88 -0.10
CA LEU A 399 0.99 5.94 0.96
C LEU A 399 1.13 4.49 0.52
N TYR A 400 0.76 4.20 -0.70
CA TYR A 400 0.74 2.82 -1.18
C TYR A 400 1.17 2.69 -2.64
N THR A 401 1.66 1.49 -2.96
CA THR A 401 1.75 0.98 -4.33
C THR A 401 0.92 -0.30 -4.45
N THR A 402 0.34 -0.54 -5.62
CA THR A 402 -0.50 -1.72 -5.85
C THR A 402 -0.39 -2.21 -7.30
N ASP A 403 -0.57 -3.50 -7.50
CA ASP A 403 -0.73 -4.12 -8.81
C ASP A 403 -2.18 -4.08 -9.33
N MET A 404 -3.14 -3.58 -8.56
CA MET A 404 -4.50 -3.31 -9.05
C MET A 404 -4.50 -2.16 -10.06
N ASN A 405 -5.28 -2.30 -11.15
CA ASN A 405 -5.54 -1.17 -12.02
C ASN A 405 -6.74 -0.34 -11.52
N ASP A 406 -6.99 0.79 -12.18
CA ASP A 406 -8.06 1.73 -11.83
C ASP A 406 -9.47 1.10 -11.89
N LYS A 407 -9.73 0.17 -12.82
CA LYS A 407 -11.03 -0.49 -12.96
C LYS A 407 -11.34 -1.38 -11.75
N VAL A 408 -10.34 -2.12 -11.26
CA VAL A 408 -10.47 -2.97 -10.08
C VAL A 408 -10.77 -2.12 -8.86
N VAL A 409 -9.99 -1.06 -8.63
CA VAL A 409 -10.17 -0.16 -7.48
C VAL A 409 -11.53 0.53 -7.53
N LYS A 410 -11.95 1.06 -8.68
CA LYS A 410 -13.28 1.67 -8.86
C LYS A 410 -14.41 0.68 -8.56
N ASN A 411 -14.28 -0.58 -9.00
CA ASN A 411 -15.28 -1.61 -8.69
C ASN A 411 -15.38 -1.88 -7.19
N ILE A 412 -14.24 -2.03 -6.50
CA ILE A 412 -14.22 -2.23 -5.04
C ILE A 412 -14.86 -1.04 -4.33
N ILE A 413 -14.47 0.18 -4.67
CA ILE A 413 -15.06 1.41 -4.10
C ILE A 413 -16.57 1.45 -4.32
N LYS A 414 -17.02 1.17 -5.56
CA LYS A 414 -18.45 1.13 -5.91
C LYS A 414 -19.23 0.15 -5.03
N LYS A 415 -18.69 -1.05 -4.81
CA LYS A 415 -19.30 -2.08 -3.97
C LYS A 415 -19.34 -1.70 -2.48
N ILE A 416 -18.28 -1.07 -1.97
CA ILE A 416 -18.26 -0.55 -0.59
C ILE A 416 -19.27 0.58 -0.40
N ILE A 417 -19.38 1.51 -1.37
CA ILE A 417 -20.39 2.58 -1.31
C ILE A 417 -21.81 2.01 -1.44
N GLU A 418 -21.99 0.94 -2.23
CA GLU A 418 -23.29 0.28 -2.38
C GLU A 418 -23.81 -0.26 -1.04
N ASP A 419 -22.94 -0.86 -0.24
CA ASP A 419 -23.24 -1.25 1.13
C ASP A 419 -21.94 -1.32 1.96
N PRO A 420 -21.73 -0.41 2.90
CA PRO A 420 -20.51 -0.33 3.68
C PRO A 420 -20.46 -1.32 4.85
N ASN A 421 -21.54 -2.07 5.11
CA ASN A 421 -21.64 -2.96 6.26
C ASN A 421 -20.98 -4.30 5.98
N PHE A 422 -19.65 -4.36 6.16
CA PHE A 422 -18.88 -5.60 6.07
C PHE A 422 -18.67 -6.22 7.46
N GLU A 423 -18.88 -7.52 7.55
CA GLU A 423 -18.43 -8.33 8.69
C GLU A 423 -16.92 -8.52 8.59
N ILE A 424 -16.19 -8.06 9.60
CA ILE A 424 -14.72 -8.18 9.65
C ILE A 424 -14.36 -9.27 10.65
N ILE A 425 -13.73 -10.33 10.16
CA ILE A 425 -13.24 -11.46 10.95
C ILE A 425 -11.72 -11.35 11.03
N GLU A 426 -11.21 -11.32 12.24
CA GLU A 426 -9.77 -11.22 12.49
C GLU A 426 -9.19 -12.58 12.86
N GLN A 427 -8.06 -12.93 12.26
CA GLN A 427 -7.28 -14.11 12.63
C GLN A 427 -5.78 -13.83 12.51
N SER A 428 -4.99 -14.64 13.14
CA SER A 428 -3.54 -14.63 13.04
C SER A 428 -2.99 -16.04 12.98
N VAL A 429 -1.86 -16.21 12.34
CA VAL A 429 -1.09 -17.45 12.40
C VAL A 429 0.10 -17.28 13.33
N ASP A 430 0.61 -18.38 13.87
CA ASP A 430 1.68 -18.38 14.86
C ASP A 430 2.75 -19.41 14.52
N GLY A 431 3.84 -19.46 15.29
CA GLY A 431 4.96 -20.36 15.07
C GLY A 431 5.87 -20.46 16.28
N THR A 432 6.94 -21.23 16.10
CA THR A 432 7.99 -21.41 17.12
C THR A 432 9.17 -20.53 16.78
N ASP A 433 9.56 -19.68 17.71
CA ASP A 433 10.71 -18.82 17.63
C ASP A 433 12.01 -19.65 17.70
N GLY A 434 13.03 -19.28 16.95
CA GLY A 434 14.32 -19.98 16.91
C GLY A 434 15.43 -19.14 16.30
N ILE A 435 16.59 -19.75 16.17
CA ILE A 435 17.76 -19.18 15.50
C ILE A 435 18.06 -20.03 14.27
N GLY A 436 18.39 -19.40 13.16
CA GLY A 436 18.71 -20.06 11.89
C GLY A 436 19.61 -19.24 11.00
N VAL A 437 19.81 -19.70 9.78
CA VAL A 437 20.47 -18.92 8.74
C VAL A 437 19.49 -17.88 8.22
N GLY A 438 19.83 -16.62 8.40
CA GLY A 438 18.99 -15.51 8.01
C GLY A 438 19.19 -15.09 6.56
N HIS A 439 18.56 -13.95 6.26
CA HIS A 439 18.64 -13.30 4.98
C HIS A 439 20.10 -13.08 4.53
N LEU A 440 20.35 -13.24 3.24
CA LEU A 440 21.68 -13.04 2.63
C LEU A 440 22.78 -13.99 3.15
N GLY A 441 22.41 -15.07 3.87
CA GLY A 441 23.33 -16.02 4.45
C GLY A 441 23.94 -15.59 5.78
N THR A 442 23.31 -14.64 6.49
CA THR A 442 23.75 -14.22 7.82
C THR A 442 23.55 -15.34 8.85
N SER A 443 24.54 -15.57 9.70
CA SER A 443 24.45 -16.56 10.77
C SER A 443 23.63 -16.06 11.95
N GLU A 444 23.05 -16.99 12.73
CA GLU A 444 22.38 -16.72 14.01
C GLU A 444 21.22 -15.69 13.92
N ALA A 445 20.52 -15.67 12.80
CA ALA A 445 19.36 -14.80 12.65
C ALA A 445 18.16 -15.34 13.43
N TRP A 446 17.38 -14.41 13.97
CA TRP A 446 16.08 -14.75 14.59
C TRP A 446 15.09 -15.13 13.51
N ILE A 447 14.50 -16.32 13.62
CA ILE A 447 13.50 -16.86 12.70
C ILE A 447 12.28 -17.39 13.47
N MET A 448 11.15 -17.50 12.80
CA MET A 448 9.97 -18.19 13.32
C MET A 448 9.56 -19.32 12.37
N THR A 449 9.61 -20.56 12.85
CA THR A 449 9.08 -21.72 12.11
C THR A 449 7.56 -21.71 12.17
N PRO A 450 6.83 -21.67 11.03
CA PRO A 450 5.38 -21.66 11.01
C PRO A 450 4.76 -22.87 11.74
N SER A 451 3.73 -22.62 12.57
CA SER A 451 2.84 -23.66 13.07
C SER A 451 1.85 -24.04 11.98
N MET A 452 2.02 -25.20 11.37
CA MET A 452 1.14 -25.64 10.28
C MET A 452 -0.31 -25.85 10.73
N ASP A 453 -0.57 -26.10 12.00
CA ASP A 453 -1.94 -26.19 12.54
C ASP A 453 -2.65 -24.84 12.41
N THR A 454 -1.98 -23.74 12.79
CA THR A 454 -2.55 -22.38 12.67
C THR A 454 -2.65 -21.94 11.21
N VAL A 455 -1.67 -22.29 10.38
CA VAL A 455 -1.67 -22.00 8.95
C VAL A 455 -2.80 -22.74 8.24
N ASN A 456 -2.98 -24.03 8.49
CA ASN A 456 -4.04 -24.85 7.88
C ASN A 456 -5.42 -24.39 8.31
N ALA A 457 -5.60 -24.04 9.60
CA ALA A 457 -6.85 -23.49 10.11
C ALA A 457 -7.21 -22.15 9.43
N ALA A 458 -6.21 -21.27 9.27
CA ALA A 458 -6.39 -19.98 8.57
C ALA A 458 -6.67 -20.19 7.09
N SER A 459 -5.92 -21.06 6.41
CA SER A 459 -6.11 -21.44 5.01
C SER A 459 -7.52 -21.95 4.74
N SER A 460 -8.02 -22.84 5.61
CA SER A 460 -9.39 -23.37 5.49
C SER A 460 -10.44 -22.25 5.54
N LYS A 461 -10.33 -21.30 6.47
CA LYS A 461 -11.26 -20.16 6.54
C LYS A 461 -11.16 -19.25 5.31
N ILE A 462 -9.94 -18.96 4.82
CA ILE A 462 -9.70 -18.20 3.60
C ILE A 462 -10.41 -18.86 2.42
N ASN A 463 -10.14 -20.15 2.18
CA ASN A 463 -10.69 -20.87 1.04
C ASN A 463 -12.22 -21.06 1.15
N ASN A 464 -12.75 -21.22 2.36
CA ASN A 464 -14.20 -21.28 2.58
C ASN A 464 -14.86 -19.96 2.18
N LEU A 465 -14.32 -18.81 2.61
CA LEU A 465 -14.87 -17.49 2.26
C LEU A 465 -14.78 -17.21 0.76
N LEU A 466 -13.70 -17.61 0.10
CA LEU A 466 -13.56 -17.45 -1.36
C LEU A 466 -14.62 -18.23 -2.15
N ASN A 467 -15.08 -19.36 -1.61
CA ASN A 467 -16.07 -20.26 -2.23
C ASN A 467 -17.50 -20.03 -1.72
N GLU A 468 -17.71 -19.17 -0.71
CA GLU A 468 -19.03 -18.81 -0.19
C GLU A 468 -19.83 -18.04 -1.25
N LYS A 469 -21.08 -18.49 -1.52
CA LYS A 469 -21.94 -17.95 -2.61
C LYS A 469 -22.90 -16.89 -2.08
#